data_44c60e9d4af878023379b35018b00c51
#
_entry.id   44c60e9d4af878023379b35018b00c51
#
_cell.length_a   1.000
_cell.length_b   1.000
_cell.length_c   1.000
_cell.angle_alpha   90.00
_cell.angle_beta   90.00
_cell.angle_gamma   90.00
#
_symmetry.space_group_name_H-M   'P 1'
#
loop_
_entity.id
_entity.type
_entity.pdbx_description
1 polymer ?
#
loop_
_entity_poly.entity_id
_entity_poly.type
_entity_poly.pdbx_seq_one_letter_code
_entity_poly.pdbx_strand_id
1 'polypeptide(L)'
;MKGIVIFCVALIATKNTNAGPVKPSDMGMEDSVEHHVPMWSKVGFIGAGNMAQAVATSLIRTGLCIPAQIIASAPSERFKFHWPEPMDFCHDNARIINEAEYIFLSMKPQYLDQAVQGLVNDKIVLNGSKAIVSMLVGVDLATLKKKLSPLIPDPKNAPEIIRIMPNVAMKYGKGITGLCHDNIKPDNEHLMMTQKILEQGGIVEMIPEKLMNGFGAIAGSGAAYLFLVMDAMADGAVKQGIPRDMALRIATQLLKGAGQLAHKDLIRLDHPAQAHPSVLKDSICSPGGSSIAGIHALEKAGVRCAFIDAIEAAKKRSDEIGQLAKE
;
A
#
# COMPACT_ATOMS: atom_id res chain seq x y z
N MET A 1 -22.96 -8.44 57.40
CA MET A 1 -21.59 -8.81 57.72
C MET A 1 -20.78 -8.85 56.42
N LYS A 2 -19.67 -8.14 56.46
CA LYS A 2 -18.76 -7.80 55.37
C LYS A 2 -17.99 -9.04 54.90
N GLY A 3 -17.72 -9.17 53.65
CA GLY A 3 -16.73 -10.12 53.12
C GLY A 3 -16.23 -9.61 51.76
N ILE A 4 -15.23 -8.73 51.81
CA ILE A 4 -14.44 -8.27 50.68
C ILE A 4 -13.48 -9.40 50.33
N VAL A 5 -13.56 -9.99 49.13
CA VAL A 5 -12.55 -10.87 48.60
C VAL A 5 -11.62 -10.08 47.73
N ILE A 6 -10.48 -9.73 48.28
CA ILE A 6 -9.33 -9.17 47.54
C ILE A 6 -8.61 -10.35 46.92
N PHE A 7 -8.60 -10.45 45.59
CA PHE A 7 -7.70 -11.34 44.85
C PHE A 7 -6.35 -10.66 44.67
N CYS A 8 -5.37 -11.10 45.46
CA CYS A 8 -3.95 -10.80 45.26
C CYS A 8 -3.46 -11.40 43.96
N VAL A 9 -2.97 -10.55 43.09
CA VAL A 9 -2.09 -10.96 42.01
C VAL A 9 -0.72 -11.25 42.59
N ALA A 10 -0.35 -12.51 42.63
CA ALA A 10 0.99 -12.91 43.05
C ALA A 10 2.02 -12.52 41.99
N LEU A 11 2.83 -11.53 42.30
CA LEU A 11 4.05 -11.19 41.60
C LEU A 11 5.06 -12.34 41.78
N ILE A 12 5.34 -13.09 40.74
CA ILE A 12 6.59 -13.92 40.69
C ILE A 12 7.67 -12.96 40.17
N ALA A 13 8.37 -12.35 41.14
CA ALA A 13 9.63 -11.66 40.90
C ALA A 13 10.75 -12.67 40.88
N THR A 14 11.21 -13.10 39.71
CA THR A 14 12.56 -13.65 39.57
C THR A 14 13.51 -12.49 39.25
N LYS A 15 14.34 -12.20 40.22
CA LYS A 15 15.48 -11.30 40.08
C LYS A 15 16.40 -11.77 38.94
N ASN A 16 16.57 -10.90 37.94
CA ASN A 16 17.85 -10.80 37.26
C ASN A 16 18.11 -9.31 36.98
N THR A 17 18.80 -8.72 37.95
CA THR A 17 19.37 -7.38 37.88
C THR A 17 20.67 -7.48 37.11
N ASN A 18 20.70 -6.98 35.89
CA ASN A 18 21.82 -6.33 35.22
C ASN A 18 21.56 -6.26 33.72
N ALA A 19 20.59 -5.44 33.32
CA ALA A 19 20.54 -4.90 31.96
C ALA A 19 20.38 -3.40 32.11
N GLY A 20 21.47 -2.68 31.94
CA GLY A 20 21.46 -1.24 31.75
C GLY A 20 20.67 -0.86 30.48
N PRO A 21 20.34 0.41 30.29
CA PRO A 21 19.59 0.84 29.11
C PRO A 21 20.36 0.41 27.84
N VAL A 22 19.68 -0.37 26.99
CA VAL A 22 20.19 -0.80 25.67
C VAL A 22 20.57 0.43 24.89
N LYS A 23 21.86 0.59 24.58
CA LYS A 23 22.32 1.68 23.73
C LYS A 23 21.78 1.49 22.31
N PRO A 24 21.49 2.55 21.55
CA PRO A 24 21.03 2.46 20.15
C PRO A 24 21.98 1.66 19.23
N SER A 25 23.24 1.49 19.61
CA SER A 25 24.26 0.67 18.91
C SER A 25 24.04 -0.85 18.99
N ASP A 26 23.16 -1.35 19.88
CA ASP A 26 22.95 -2.79 20.08
C ASP A 26 21.72 -3.34 19.35
N MET A 27 20.98 -2.47 18.65
CA MET A 27 20.04 -2.87 17.61
C MET A 27 20.82 -2.94 16.32
N GLY A 28 21.21 -4.15 15.90
CA GLY A 28 21.95 -4.41 14.67
C GLY A 28 21.36 -3.63 13.49
N MET A 29 21.82 -2.42 13.29
CA MET A 29 21.83 -1.75 12.01
C MET A 29 22.94 -2.45 11.24
N GLU A 30 22.57 -3.48 10.47
CA GLU A 30 23.40 -3.87 9.34
C GLU A 30 23.66 -2.59 8.54
N ASP A 31 24.91 -2.35 8.23
CA ASP A 31 25.37 -1.23 7.44
C ASP A 31 24.47 -1.12 6.21
N SER A 32 23.58 -0.12 6.22
CA SER A 32 22.75 0.22 5.08
C SER A 32 23.72 0.68 4.00
N VAL A 33 24.01 -0.22 3.05
CA VAL A 33 24.59 0.17 1.77
C VAL A 33 23.69 1.31 1.25
N GLU A 34 24.21 2.52 1.17
CA GLU A 34 23.51 3.70 0.68
C GLU A 34 23.14 3.46 -0.79
N HIS A 35 21.97 2.89 -1.00
CA HIS A 35 21.43 2.64 -2.32
C HIS A 35 20.54 3.81 -2.71
N HIS A 36 21.14 4.91 -3.13
CA HIS A 36 20.41 6.00 -3.78
C HIS A 36 20.02 5.56 -5.21
N VAL A 37 18.85 6.05 -5.67
CA VAL A 37 18.60 6.09 -7.13
C VAL A 37 19.73 6.91 -7.73
N PRO A 38 20.40 6.45 -8.79
CA PRO A 38 21.49 7.19 -9.40
C PRO A 38 21.09 8.65 -9.61
N MET A 39 22.00 9.59 -9.34
CA MET A 39 21.71 11.03 -9.31
C MET A 39 21.20 11.58 -10.65
N TRP A 40 21.37 10.81 -11.73
CA TRP A 40 20.90 11.10 -13.08
C TRP A 40 19.52 10.49 -13.40
N SER A 41 19.00 9.53 -12.60
CA SER A 41 17.69 8.92 -12.81
C SER A 41 16.59 9.73 -12.13
N LYS A 42 15.49 9.97 -12.86
CA LYS A 42 14.28 10.60 -12.33
C LYS A 42 13.13 9.61 -12.27
N VAL A 43 12.25 9.82 -11.28
CA VAL A 43 10.96 9.13 -11.13
C VAL A 43 9.85 10.09 -11.56
N GLY A 44 9.11 9.72 -12.59
CA GLY A 44 8.05 10.52 -13.17
C GLY A 44 6.66 9.96 -12.90
N PHE A 45 5.68 10.84 -12.75
CA PHE A 45 4.29 10.48 -12.54
C PHE A 45 3.40 11.15 -13.58
N ILE A 46 2.72 10.38 -14.41
CA ILE A 46 1.63 10.87 -15.24
C ILE A 46 0.34 10.74 -14.42
N GLY A 47 -0.11 11.84 -13.83
CA GLY A 47 -1.13 11.93 -12.79
C GLY A 47 -0.52 12.21 -11.42
N ALA A 48 -0.97 13.29 -10.76
CA ALA A 48 -0.44 13.75 -9.46
C ALA A 48 -1.41 13.46 -8.29
N GLY A 49 -2.24 12.42 -8.41
CA GLY A 49 -3.24 12.04 -7.40
C GLY A 49 -2.63 11.45 -6.12
N ASN A 50 -3.52 11.05 -5.19
CA ASN A 50 -3.14 10.55 -3.85
C ASN A 50 -2.13 9.38 -3.90
N MET A 51 -2.26 8.47 -4.88
CA MET A 51 -1.33 7.34 -4.98
C MET A 51 0.05 7.77 -5.46
N ALA A 52 0.14 8.67 -6.47
CA ALA A 52 1.40 9.24 -6.89
C ALA A 52 2.12 9.94 -5.73
N GLN A 53 1.37 10.74 -4.96
CA GLN A 53 1.89 11.42 -3.77
C GLN A 53 2.36 10.42 -2.70
N ALA A 54 1.65 9.30 -2.50
CA ALA A 54 2.04 8.30 -1.53
C ALA A 54 3.37 7.63 -1.90
N VAL A 55 3.57 7.27 -3.19
CA VAL A 55 4.84 6.74 -3.70
C VAL A 55 5.94 7.80 -3.53
N ALA A 56 5.75 9.01 -4.05
CA ALA A 56 6.74 10.08 -3.98
C ALA A 56 7.15 10.40 -2.54
N THR A 57 6.17 10.52 -1.63
CA THR A 57 6.44 10.76 -0.20
C THR A 57 7.26 9.63 0.41
N SER A 58 6.99 8.36 0.05
CA SER A 58 7.76 7.23 0.58
C SER A 58 9.22 7.28 0.15
N LEU A 59 9.49 7.64 -1.10
CA LEU A 59 10.84 7.78 -1.66
C LEU A 59 11.65 8.88 -0.97
N ILE A 60 11.04 10.03 -0.73
CA ILE A 60 11.69 11.15 -0.04
C ILE A 60 11.93 10.81 1.44
N ARG A 61 10.92 10.23 2.10
CA ARG A 61 11.00 9.87 3.53
C ARG A 61 12.14 8.92 3.83
N THR A 62 12.44 8.00 2.93
CA THR A 62 13.51 7.00 3.10
C THR A 62 14.85 7.45 2.55
N GLY A 63 14.91 8.60 1.87
CA GLY A 63 16.13 9.10 1.24
C GLY A 63 16.52 8.38 -0.05
N LEU A 64 15.66 7.49 -0.59
CA LEU A 64 15.95 6.82 -1.86
C LEU A 64 15.99 7.83 -3.01
N CYS A 65 15.14 8.86 -2.98
CA CYS A 65 15.16 9.99 -3.90
C CYS A 65 15.22 11.32 -3.14
N ILE A 66 15.91 12.29 -3.70
CA ILE A 66 15.75 13.69 -3.31
C ILE A 66 14.56 14.30 -4.10
N PRO A 67 13.90 15.36 -3.59
CA PRO A 67 12.76 15.97 -4.28
C PRO A 67 13.01 16.36 -5.74
N ALA A 68 14.20 16.84 -6.07
CA ALA A 68 14.59 17.23 -7.43
C ALA A 68 14.64 16.06 -8.45
N GLN A 69 14.64 14.79 -7.97
CA GLN A 69 14.57 13.60 -8.81
C GLN A 69 13.13 13.16 -9.08
N ILE A 70 12.15 13.88 -8.58
CA ILE A 70 10.73 13.52 -8.72
C ILE A 70 10.01 14.58 -9.52
N ILE A 71 9.30 14.16 -10.57
CA ILE A 71 8.52 15.05 -11.43
C ILE A 71 7.11 14.46 -11.63
N ALA A 72 6.09 15.30 -11.63
CA ALA A 72 4.72 14.88 -11.88
C ALA A 72 4.00 15.78 -12.87
N SER A 73 3.07 15.21 -13.64
CA SER A 73 2.16 15.95 -14.49
C SER A 73 0.70 15.72 -14.12
N ALA A 74 -0.10 16.77 -14.28
CA ALA A 74 -1.56 16.69 -14.19
C ALA A 74 -2.19 17.83 -14.98
N PRO A 75 -3.43 17.64 -15.50
CA PRO A 75 -4.12 18.69 -16.30
C PRO A 75 -4.56 19.89 -15.47
N SER A 76 -4.50 19.82 -14.14
CA SER A 76 -4.89 20.91 -13.23
C SER A 76 -3.99 20.99 -12.02
N GLU A 77 -3.89 22.18 -11.41
CA GLU A 77 -3.10 22.41 -10.21
C GLU A 77 -3.77 21.88 -8.92
N ARG A 78 -4.93 21.22 -9.01
CA ARG A 78 -5.70 20.75 -7.85
C ARG A 78 -4.87 20.01 -6.79
N PHE A 79 -3.88 19.22 -7.24
CA PHE A 79 -3.01 18.42 -6.36
C PHE A 79 -1.63 19.03 -6.14
N LYS A 80 -1.31 20.15 -6.79
CA LYS A 80 0.00 20.81 -6.65
C LYS A 80 0.33 21.17 -5.20
N PHE A 81 -0.65 21.71 -4.46
CA PHE A 81 -0.49 22.10 -3.06
C PHE A 81 -0.30 20.93 -2.08
N HIS A 82 -0.64 19.72 -2.51
CA HIS A 82 -0.48 18.51 -1.69
C HIS A 82 0.80 17.76 -2.06
N TRP A 83 1.49 18.21 -3.09
CA TRP A 83 2.74 17.64 -3.55
C TRP A 83 3.88 18.12 -2.65
N PRO A 84 4.73 17.24 -2.06
CA PRO A 84 5.82 17.68 -1.20
C PRO A 84 6.78 18.61 -1.97
N GLU A 85 6.98 19.81 -1.50
CA GLU A 85 7.95 20.74 -2.11
C GLU A 85 9.39 20.40 -1.69
N PRO A 86 10.37 20.64 -2.57
CA PRO A 86 10.34 21.28 -3.89
C PRO A 86 10.33 20.29 -5.07
N MET A 87 9.35 19.37 -5.16
CA MET A 87 9.24 18.47 -6.31
C MET A 87 8.73 19.22 -7.54
N ASP A 88 9.19 18.77 -8.72
CA ASP A 88 8.83 19.37 -10.00
C ASP A 88 7.40 18.98 -10.42
N PHE A 89 6.63 19.95 -10.88
CA PHE A 89 5.24 19.76 -11.33
C PHE A 89 5.00 20.47 -12.65
N CYS A 90 4.37 19.80 -13.60
CA CYS A 90 4.06 20.38 -14.91
C CYS A 90 2.67 19.92 -15.42
N HIS A 91 2.26 20.47 -16.60
CA HIS A 91 1.06 20.07 -17.31
C HIS A 91 1.37 19.26 -18.58
N ASP A 92 2.60 18.86 -18.77
CA ASP A 92 3.13 18.22 -19.96
C ASP A 92 3.57 16.79 -19.67
N ASN A 93 2.86 15.81 -20.23
CA ASN A 93 3.20 14.40 -20.10
C ASN A 93 4.46 14.04 -20.91
N ALA A 94 4.74 14.74 -22.02
CA ALA A 94 5.92 14.50 -22.84
C ALA A 94 7.19 14.81 -22.06
N ARG A 95 7.18 15.87 -21.23
CA ARG A 95 8.27 16.22 -20.34
C ARG A 95 8.57 15.08 -19.35
N ILE A 96 7.52 14.42 -18.78
CA ILE A 96 7.71 13.29 -17.89
C ILE A 96 8.46 12.15 -18.59
N ILE A 97 8.01 11.79 -19.81
CA ILE A 97 8.65 10.71 -20.58
C ILE A 97 10.11 11.05 -20.93
N ASN A 98 10.40 12.30 -21.29
CA ASN A 98 11.74 12.70 -21.69
C ASN A 98 12.73 12.75 -20.51
N GLU A 99 12.28 13.18 -19.33
CA GLU A 99 13.15 13.39 -18.18
C GLU A 99 13.24 12.19 -17.22
N ALA A 100 12.21 11.33 -17.15
CA ALA A 100 12.19 10.22 -16.20
C ALA A 100 12.54 8.88 -16.84
N GLU A 101 13.16 8.00 -16.05
CA GLU A 101 13.44 6.60 -16.40
C GLU A 101 12.32 5.67 -15.91
N TYR A 102 11.86 5.90 -14.67
CA TYR A 102 10.75 5.16 -14.06
C TYR A 102 9.47 6.01 -14.10
N ILE A 103 8.53 5.61 -14.96
CA ILE A 103 7.34 6.41 -15.27
C ILE A 103 6.10 5.71 -14.71
N PHE A 104 5.50 6.32 -13.70
CA PHE A 104 4.30 5.81 -13.07
C PHE A 104 3.05 6.35 -13.77
N LEU A 105 2.25 5.45 -14.35
CA LEU A 105 0.92 5.77 -14.83
C LEU A 105 -0.04 5.78 -13.63
N SER A 106 -0.37 6.97 -13.14
CA SER A 106 -1.11 7.21 -11.91
C SER A 106 -2.39 8.05 -12.07
N MET A 107 -2.82 8.21 -13.32
CA MET A 107 -4.13 8.78 -13.65
C MET A 107 -5.25 7.74 -13.40
N LYS A 108 -6.51 8.15 -13.52
CA LYS A 108 -7.63 7.19 -13.54
C LYS A 108 -7.65 6.44 -14.88
N PRO A 109 -8.07 5.14 -14.90
CA PRO A 109 -8.06 4.30 -16.11
C PRO A 109 -8.72 4.94 -17.33
N GLN A 110 -9.84 5.65 -17.16
CA GLN A 110 -10.57 6.32 -18.26
C GLN A 110 -9.78 7.43 -18.98
N TYR A 111 -8.66 7.89 -18.43
CA TYR A 111 -7.82 8.93 -19.05
C TYR A 111 -6.60 8.34 -19.79
N LEU A 112 -6.45 7.01 -19.82
CA LEU A 112 -5.29 6.37 -20.45
C LEU A 112 -5.20 6.70 -21.93
N ASP A 113 -6.30 6.55 -22.67
CA ASP A 113 -6.31 6.79 -24.12
C ASP A 113 -6.03 8.26 -24.45
N GLN A 114 -6.60 9.18 -23.67
CA GLN A 114 -6.33 10.61 -23.86
C GLN A 114 -4.84 10.93 -23.60
N ALA A 115 -4.25 10.34 -22.57
CA ALA A 115 -2.83 10.54 -22.24
C ALA A 115 -1.92 9.99 -23.33
N VAL A 116 -2.21 8.77 -23.84
CA VAL A 116 -1.46 8.14 -24.93
C VAL A 116 -1.60 8.97 -26.23
N GLN A 117 -2.81 9.40 -26.59
CA GLN A 117 -3.02 10.20 -27.78
C GLN A 117 -2.26 11.54 -27.73
N GLY A 118 -2.19 12.17 -26.56
CA GLY A 118 -1.37 13.38 -26.34
C GLY A 118 0.10 13.10 -26.66
N LEU A 119 0.66 12.02 -26.10
CA LEU A 119 2.05 11.63 -26.32
C LEU A 119 2.33 11.27 -27.80
N VAL A 120 1.37 10.66 -28.50
CA VAL A 120 1.47 10.39 -29.95
C VAL A 120 1.53 11.68 -30.74
N ASN A 121 0.67 12.64 -30.42
CA ASN A 121 0.66 13.95 -31.07
C ASN A 121 1.98 14.72 -30.87
N ASP A 122 2.59 14.55 -29.70
CA ASP A 122 3.90 15.12 -29.34
C ASP A 122 5.09 14.30 -29.91
N LYS A 123 4.79 13.25 -30.70
CA LYS A 123 5.78 12.36 -31.33
C LYS A 123 6.73 11.71 -30.32
N ILE A 124 6.23 11.42 -29.14
CA ILE A 124 7.02 10.75 -28.09
C ILE A 124 7.25 9.28 -28.45
N VAL A 125 8.48 8.80 -28.18
CA VAL A 125 8.92 7.42 -28.39
C VAL A 125 9.30 6.82 -27.05
N LEU A 126 8.73 5.66 -26.75
CA LEU A 126 9.11 4.81 -25.63
C LEU A 126 10.10 3.73 -26.10
N ASN A 127 11.14 3.49 -25.35
CA ASN A 127 12.17 2.51 -25.65
C ASN A 127 12.66 1.77 -24.39
N GLY A 128 13.56 0.82 -24.57
CA GLY A 128 14.07 -0.06 -23.51
C GLY A 128 14.87 0.62 -22.40
N SER A 129 15.13 1.94 -22.48
CA SER A 129 15.72 2.70 -21.37
C SER A 129 14.69 3.16 -20.34
N LYS A 130 13.43 2.78 -20.48
CA LYS A 130 12.31 3.22 -19.64
C LYS A 130 11.62 2.04 -18.98
N ALA A 131 11.12 2.26 -17.76
CA ALA A 131 10.17 1.40 -17.09
C ALA A 131 8.81 2.12 -16.96
N ILE A 132 7.76 1.53 -17.50
CA ILE A 132 6.39 2.02 -17.38
C ILE A 132 5.71 1.24 -16.28
N VAL A 133 5.46 1.89 -15.16
CA VAL A 133 4.88 1.29 -13.95
C VAL A 133 3.41 1.70 -13.82
N SER A 134 2.50 0.79 -14.10
CA SER A 134 1.06 1.09 -14.11
C SER A 134 0.41 0.81 -12.76
N MET A 135 -0.28 1.83 -12.21
CA MET A 135 -1.16 1.73 -11.03
C MET A 135 -2.65 1.75 -11.44
N LEU A 136 -2.97 1.51 -12.71
CA LEU A 136 -4.32 1.64 -13.24
C LEU A 136 -5.18 0.45 -12.83
N VAL A 137 -6.22 0.71 -12.04
CA VAL A 137 -7.15 -0.33 -11.57
C VAL A 137 -7.85 -0.98 -12.77
N GLY A 138 -7.87 -2.31 -12.78
CA GLY A 138 -8.56 -3.10 -13.81
C GLY A 138 -7.80 -3.25 -15.13
N VAL A 139 -6.85 -2.37 -15.47
CA VAL A 139 -6.12 -2.43 -16.75
C VAL A 139 -5.00 -3.46 -16.68
N ASP A 140 -5.11 -4.54 -17.47
CA ASP A 140 -4.14 -5.63 -17.50
C ASP A 140 -2.93 -5.31 -18.41
N LEU A 141 -1.85 -6.09 -18.27
CA LEU A 141 -0.60 -5.92 -19.02
C LEU A 141 -0.81 -6.01 -20.54
N ALA A 142 -1.70 -6.90 -20.98
CA ALA A 142 -2.00 -7.04 -22.41
C ALA A 142 -2.66 -5.77 -22.96
N THR A 143 -3.62 -5.21 -22.23
CA THR A 143 -4.28 -3.94 -22.55
C THR A 143 -3.28 -2.78 -22.54
N LEU A 144 -2.41 -2.70 -21.52
CA LEU A 144 -1.37 -1.67 -21.44
C LEU A 144 -0.43 -1.73 -22.65
N LYS A 145 0.08 -2.90 -23.00
CA LYS A 145 0.94 -3.11 -24.16
C LYS A 145 0.27 -2.69 -25.45
N LYS A 146 -1.00 -3.09 -25.64
CA LYS A 146 -1.79 -2.69 -26.82
C LYS A 146 -1.95 -1.17 -26.89
N LYS A 147 -2.37 -0.53 -25.79
CA LYS A 147 -2.62 0.91 -25.75
C LYS A 147 -1.33 1.74 -25.91
N LEU A 148 -0.20 1.27 -25.37
CA LEU A 148 1.10 1.95 -25.50
C LEU A 148 1.82 1.66 -26.82
N SER A 149 1.39 0.68 -27.60
CA SER A 149 2.07 0.27 -28.83
C SER A 149 2.31 1.40 -29.85
N PRO A 150 1.42 2.43 -30.01
CA PRO A 150 1.71 3.54 -30.91
C PRO A 150 2.95 4.37 -30.54
N LEU A 151 3.38 4.29 -29.27
CA LEU A 151 4.56 4.98 -28.77
C LEU A 151 5.83 4.12 -28.87
N ILE A 152 5.74 2.85 -29.32
CA ILE A 152 6.82 1.86 -29.34
C ILE A 152 7.09 1.45 -30.81
N PRO A 153 7.91 2.21 -31.55
CA PRO A 153 8.16 1.90 -32.96
C PRO A 153 9.02 0.64 -33.17
N ASP A 154 9.85 0.29 -32.19
CA ASP A 154 10.67 -0.91 -32.20
C ASP A 154 10.29 -1.87 -31.05
N PRO A 155 9.53 -2.95 -31.33
CA PRO A 155 9.16 -3.92 -30.31
C PRO A 155 10.35 -4.67 -29.65
N LYS A 156 11.53 -4.70 -30.30
CA LYS A 156 12.73 -5.33 -29.74
C LYS A 156 13.42 -4.45 -28.70
N ASN A 157 13.16 -3.16 -28.76
CA ASN A 157 13.64 -2.16 -27.82
C ASN A 157 12.46 -1.50 -27.07
N ALA A 158 11.47 -2.29 -26.68
CA ALA A 158 10.30 -1.83 -25.95
C ALA A 158 10.67 -1.53 -24.48
N PRO A 159 9.96 -0.59 -23.82
CA PRO A 159 10.12 -0.35 -22.38
C PRO A 159 9.64 -1.57 -21.58
N GLU A 160 10.16 -1.72 -20.35
CA GLU A 160 9.56 -2.64 -19.40
C GLU A 160 8.22 -2.13 -18.94
N ILE A 161 7.18 -2.97 -19.04
CA ILE A 161 5.83 -2.64 -18.58
C ILE A 161 5.50 -3.48 -17.35
N ILE A 162 5.38 -2.80 -16.22
CA ILE A 162 5.18 -3.40 -14.91
C ILE A 162 3.82 -2.94 -14.39
N ARG A 163 3.00 -3.87 -13.90
CA ARG A 163 1.72 -3.56 -13.28
C ARG A 163 1.83 -3.69 -11.77
N ILE A 164 1.36 -2.68 -11.05
CA ILE A 164 1.38 -2.67 -9.59
C ILE A 164 0.01 -2.31 -9.02
N MET A 165 -0.23 -2.73 -7.78
CA MET A 165 -1.40 -2.38 -7.00
C MET A 165 -0.97 -1.95 -5.59
N PRO A 166 -0.59 -0.70 -5.40
CA PRO A 166 -0.21 -0.15 -4.10
C PRO A 166 -1.43 0.29 -3.28
N ASN A 167 -1.20 0.64 -2.01
CA ASN A 167 -2.19 1.32 -1.19
C ASN A 167 -1.63 2.57 -0.49
N VAL A 168 -2.53 3.43 0.01
CA VAL A 168 -2.18 4.75 0.56
C VAL A 168 -1.31 4.69 1.81
N ALA A 169 -1.29 3.56 2.54
CA ALA A 169 -0.48 3.39 3.75
C ALA A 169 1.03 3.37 3.44
N MET A 170 1.41 3.20 2.16
CA MET A 170 2.81 3.29 1.72
C MET A 170 3.44 4.66 2.02
N LYS A 171 2.66 5.74 2.08
CA LYS A 171 3.13 7.06 2.50
C LYS A 171 3.90 7.03 3.83
N TYR A 172 3.53 6.09 4.71
CA TYR A 172 4.13 5.91 6.03
C TYR A 172 5.01 4.66 6.15
N GLY A 173 5.35 4.00 5.03
CA GLY A 173 6.10 2.75 5.03
C GLY A 173 5.33 1.56 5.63
N LYS A 174 4.01 1.61 5.60
CA LYS A 174 3.11 0.58 6.14
C LYS A 174 2.13 0.06 5.08
N GLY A 175 2.48 0.27 3.82
CA GLY A 175 1.73 -0.22 2.69
C GLY A 175 2.00 -1.68 2.37
N ILE A 176 1.18 -2.20 1.46
CA ILE A 176 1.45 -3.44 0.75
C ILE A 176 1.15 -3.19 -0.72
N THR A 177 2.03 -3.68 -1.58
CA THR A 177 1.94 -3.50 -3.03
C THR A 177 2.00 -4.84 -3.73
N GLY A 178 0.97 -5.18 -4.53
CA GLY A 178 1.07 -6.28 -5.48
C GLY A 178 1.86 -5.82 -6.70
N LEU A 179 2.81 -6.62 -7.15
CA LEU A 179 3.61 -6.38 -8.34
C LEU A 179 3.47 -7.57 -9.29
N CYS A 180 3.27 -7.28 -10.57
CA CYS A 180 3.14 -8.28 -11.63
C CYS A 180 3.92 -7.82 -12.87
N HIS A 181 4.60 -8.77 -13.49
CA HIS A 181 5.35 -8.61 -14.73
C HIS A 181 5.30 -9.92 -15.52
N ASP A 182 5.23 -9.85 -16.86
CA ASP A 182 5.10 -11.05 -17.71
C ASP A 182 6.36 -11.91 -17.74
N ASN A 183 7.53 -11.30 -17.59
CA ASN A 183 8.82 -11.94 -17.73
C ASN A 183 9.73 -11.62 -16.54
N ILE A 184 9.59 -12.41 -15.49
CA ILE A 184 10.41 -12.27 -14.28
C ILE A 184 11.76 -12.92 -14.55
N LYS A 185 12.74 -12.10 -14.96
CA LYS A 185 14.14 -12.52 -15.06
C LYS A 185 14.92 -11.94 -13.88
N PRO A 186 15.85 -12.73 -13.30
CA PRO A 186 16.68 -12.26 -12.18
C PRO A 186 17.59 -11.07 -12.53
N ASP A 187 17.86 -10.85 -13.81
CA ASP A 187 18.72 -9.80 -14.35
C ASP A 187 17.95 -8.58 -14.91
N ASN A 188 16.64 -8.49 -14.66
CA ASN A 188 15.84 -7.35 -15.10
C ASN A 188 16.03 -6.17 -14.15
N GLU A 189 16.96 -5.28 -14.50
CA GLU A 189 17.33 -4.11 -13.70
C GLU A 189 16.14 -3.18 -13.42
N HIS A 190 15.27 -2.95 -14.43
CA HIS A 190 14.08 -2.10 -14.26
C HIS A 190 13.06 -2.72 -13.28
N LEU A 191 12.88 -4.03 -13.33
CA LEU A 191 11.98 -4.73 -12.40
C LEU A 191 12.54 -4.67 -10.97
N MET A 192 13.83 -4.96 -10.80
CA MET A 192 14.52 -4.92 -9.50
C MET A 192 14.48 -3.52 -8.89
N MET A 193 14.76 -2.48 -9.68
CA MET A 193 14.70 -1.11 -9.19
C MET A 193 13.24 -0.67 -8.88
N THR A 194 12.26 -1.08 -9.70
CA THR A 194 10.85 -0.82 -9.41
C THR A 194 10.43 -1.47 -8.09
N GLN A 195 10.83 -2.73 -7.85
CA GLN A 195 10.58 -3.39 -6.56
C GLN A 195 11.20 -2.61 -5.41
N LYS A 196 12.45 -2.19 -5.53
CA LYS A 196 13.16 -1.39 -4.53
C LYS A 196 12.49 -0.04 -4.25
N ILE A 197 11.99 0.63 -5.29
CA ILE A 197 11.18 1.86 -5.17
C ILE A 197 9.93 1.58 -4.32
N LEU A 198 9.24 0.49 -4.57
CA LEU A 198 7.99 0.13 -3.88
C LEU A 198 8.22 -0.34 -2.44
N GLU A 199 9.32 -1.01 -2.14
CA GLU A 199 9.72 -1.45 -0.79
C GLU A 199 9.91 -0.28 0.18
N GLN A 200 10.18 0.93 -0.34
CA GLN A 200 10.19 2.14 0.50
C GLN A 200 8.81 2.46 1.10
N GLY A 201 7.76 1.97 0.47
CA GLY A 201 6.37 2.12 0.92
C GLY A 201 5.88 1.01 1.84
N GLY A 202 6.60 -0.11 1.95
CA GLY A 202 6.21 -1.28 2.74
C GLY A 202 6.49 -2.60 2.05
N ILE A 203 5.62 -3.59 2.23
CA ILE A 203 5.77 -4.94 1.67
C ILE A 203 5.46 -4.94 0.18
N VAL A 204 6.26 -5.67 -0.61
CA VAL A 204 5.99 -5.93 -2.03
C VAL A 204 5.77 -7.42 -2.24
N GLU A 205 4.62 -7.77 -2.80
CA GLU A 205 4.25 -9.15 -3.14
C GLU A 205 4.27 -9.34 -4.65
N MET A 206 5.14 -10.24 -5.13
CA MET A 206 5.16 -10.68 -6.52
C MET A 206 3.99 -11.62 -6.76
N ILE A 207 3.01 -11.22 -7.55
CA ILE A 207 1.79 -12.00 -7.76
C ILE A 207 1.50 -12.23 -9.25
N PRO A 208 0.90 -13.38 -9.61
CA PRO A 208 0.37 -13.59 -10.96
C PRO A 208 -0.70 -12.55 -11.30
N GLU A 209 -0.72 -12.09 -12.55
CA GLU A 209 -1.66 -11.03 -12.98
C GLU A 209 -3.13 -11.35 -12.69
N LYS A 210 -3.53 -12.61 -12.83
CA LYS A 210 -4.90 -13.07 -12.53
C LYS A 210 -5.37 -12.78 -11.10
N LEU A 211 -4.45 -12.56 -10.17
CA LEU A 211 -4.76 -12.24 -8.77
C LEU A 211 -4.81 -10.73 -8.51
N MET A 212 -4.35 -9.89 -9.44
CA MET A 212 -4.18 -8.46 -9.24
C MET A 212 -5.48 -7.73 -8.83
N ASN A 213 -6.62 -8.06 -9.45
CA ASN A 213 -7.89 -7.42 -9.11
C ASN A 213 -8.43 -7.88 -7.74
N GLY A 214 -8.24 -9.16 -7.39
CA GLY A 214 -8.54 -9.69 -6.04
C GLY A 214 -7.63 -9.07 -4.97
N PHE A 215 -6.34 -8.95 -5.26
CA PHE A 215 -5.38 -8.26 -4.41
C PHE A 215 -5.79 -6.80 -4.16
N GLY A 216 -6.17 -6.08 -5.22
CA GLY A 216 -6.64 -4.70 -5.13
C GLY A 216 -7.93 -4.53 -4.31
N ALA A 217 -8.83 -5.51 -4.36
CA ALA A 217 -10.06 -5.50 -3.57
C ALA A 217 -9.80 -5.55 -2.05
N ILE A 218 -8.75 -6.25 -1.62
CA ILE A 218 -8.36 -6.29 -0.21
C ILE A 218 -7.29 -5.25 0.12
N ALA A 219 -6.19 -5.20 -0.58
CA ALA A 219 -5.06 -4.32 -0.25
C ALA A 219 -5.34 -2.85 -0.59
N GLY A 220 -5.93 -2.58 -1.76
CA GLY A 220 -6.25 -1.22 -2.21
C GLY A 220 -7.46 -0.62 -1.49
N SER A 221 -8.55 -1.37 -1.40
CA SER A 221 -9.83 -0.89 -0.83
C SER A 221 -9.95 -1.11 0.67
N GLY A 222 -9.20 -2.06 1.25
CA GLY A 222 -9.35 -2.51 2.62
C GLY A 222 -9.16 -1.42 3.68
N ALA A 223 -8.33 -0.41 3.41
CA ALA A 223 -8.19 0.72 4.32
C ALA A 223 -9.53 1.44 4.56
N ALA A 224 -10.39 1.57 3.53
CA ALA A 224 -11.71 2.17 3.67
C ALA A 224 -12.63 1.32 4.57
N TYR A 225 -12.54 -0.01 4.47
CA TYR A 225 -13.30 -0.93 5.34
C TYR A 225 -12.88 -0.78 6.80
N LEU A 226 -11.56 -0.67 7.06
CA LEU A 226 -11.03 -0.47 8.41
C LEU A 226 -11.39 0.89 8.98
N PHE A 227 -11.47 1.95 8.18
CA PHE A 227 -11.98 3.25 8.64
C PHE A 227 -13.45 3.17 9.03
N LEU A 228 -14.28 2.44 8.28
CA LEU A 228 -15.68 2.18 8.69
C LEU A 228 -15.74 1.43 10.02
N VAL A 229 -14.88 0.44 10.25
CA VAL A 229 -14.79 -0.26 11.54
C VAL A 229 -14.38 0.67 12.66
N MET A 230 -13.38 1.55 12.44
CA MET A 230 -12.95 2.54 13.43
C MET A 230 -14.11 3.46 13.84
N ASP A 231 -14.85 3.97 12.85
CA ASP A 231 -15.98 4.87 13.08
C ASP A 231 -17.10 4.18 13.86
N ALA A 232 -17.49 2.96 13.44
CA ALA A 232 -18.49 2.16 14.15
C ALA A 232 -18.10 1.84 15.61
N MET A 233 -16.82 1.52 15.85
CA MET A 233 -16.30 1.30 17.20
C MET A 233 -16.35 2.58 18.04
N ALA A 234 -16.01 3.72 17.45
CA ALA A 234 -16.11 5.01 18.13
C ALA A 234 -17.56 5.38 18.46
N ASP A 235 -18.52 5.10 17.55
CA ASP A 235 -19.95 5.29 17.81
C ASP A 235 -20.44 4.41 18.95
N GLY A 236 -20.04 3.14 18.96
CA GLY A 236 -20.34 2.20 20.04
C GLY A 236 -19.82 2.69 21.40
N ALA A 237 -18.60 3.22 21.44
CA ALA A 237 -17.99 3.80 22.64
C ALA A 237 -18.73 5.05 23.12
N VAL A 238 -19.11 5.94 22.19
CA VAL A 238 -19.92 7.14 22.53
C VAL A 238 -21.27 6.75 23.10
N LYS A 239 -21.91 5.72 22.55
CA LYS A 239 -23.18 5.17 23.11
C LYS A 239 -23.02 4.69 24.56
N GLN A 240 -21.82 4.31 24.98
CA GLN A 240 -21.47 3.91 26.34
C GLN A 240 -20.99 5.10 27.21
N GLY A 241 -21.08 6.34 26.71
CA GLY A 241 -20.72 7.55 27.47
C GLY A 241 -19.27 7.99 27.33
N ILE A 242 -18.49 7.40 26.46
CA ILE A 242 -17.09 7.82 26.19
C ILE A 242 -17.11 9.05 25.26
N PRO A 243 -16.40 10.15 25.60
CA PRO A 243 -16.29 11.30 24.70
C PRO A 243 -15.77 10.94 23.31
N ARG A 244 -16.33 11.53 22.25
CA ARG A 244 -16.01 11.24 20.84
C ARG A 244 -14.51 11.21 20.55
N ASP A 245 -13.78 12.24 20.97
CA ASP A 245 -12.33 12.34 20.70
C ASP A 245 -11.53 11.21 21.37
N MET A 246 -11.95 10.81 22.57
CA MET A 246 -11.34 9.67 23.27
C MET A 246 -11.69 8.37 22.54
N ALA A 247 -12.93 8.18 22.12
CA ALA A 247 -13.41 7.00 21.39
C ALA A 247 -12.63 6.78 20.10
N LEU A 248 -12.41 7.85 19.32
CA LEU A 248 -11.60 7.80 18.08
C LEU A 248 -10.15 7.43 18.36
N ARG A 249 -9.52 7.99 19.39
CA ARG A 249 -8.14 7.61 19.78
C ARG A 249 -8.06 6.15 20.19
N ILE A 250 -9.02 5.64 20.95
CA ILE A 250 -9.08 4.24 21.37
C ILE A 250 -9.22 3.33 20.16
N ALA A 251 -10.19 3.57 19.27
CA ALA A 251 -10.44 2.75 18.09
C ALA A 251 -9.21 2.70 17.16
N THR A 252 -8.57 3.86 16.94
CA THR A 252 -7.35 3.95 16.11
C THR A 252 -6.21 3.15 16.72
N GLN A 253 -5.96 3.30 18.03
CA GLN A 253 -4.86 2.58 18.71
C GLN A 253 -5.11 1.08 18.77
N LEU A 254 -6.36 0.64 18.95
CA LEU A 254 -6.73 -0.78 18.95
C LEU A 254 -6.44 -1.44 17.61
N LEU A 255 -6.85 -0.83 16.49
CA LEU A 255 -6.59 -1.38 15.16
C LEU A 255 -5.09 -1.44 14.83
N LYS A 256 -4.35 -0.40 15.21
CA LYS A 256 -2.88 -0.40 15.08
C LYS A 256 -2.26 -1.54 15.90
N GLY A 257 -2.68 -1.71 17.16
CA GLY A 257 -2.15 -2.73 18.06
C GLY A 257 -2.48 -4.15 17.60
N ALA A 258 -3.73 -4.41 17.23
CA ALA A 258 -4.15 -5.71 16.73
C ALA A 258 -3.41 -6.08 15.43
N GLY A 259 -3.27 -5.12 14.49
CA GLY A 259 -2.49 -5.31 13.28
C GLY A 259 -1.02 -5.61 13.57
N GLN A 260 -0.42 -4.93 14.56
CA GLN A 260 0.98 -5.15 14.94
C GLN A 260 1.20 -6.55 15.57
N LEU A 261 0.26 -7.01 16.40
CA LEU A 261 0.30 -8.35 16.96
C LEU A 261 0.23 -9.41 15.85
N ALA A 262 -0.77 -9.31 14.97
CA ALA A 262 -0.92 -10.23 13.86
C ALA A 262 0.28 -10.22 12.90
N HIS A 263 0.81 -9.02 12.58
CA HIS A 263 1.95 -8.85 11.68
C HIS A 263 3.21 -9.54 12.22
N LYS A 264 3.51 -9.36 13.51
CA LYS A 264 4.69 -9.98 14.13
C LYS A 264 4.67 -11.50 14.00
N ASP A 265 3.52 -12.11 14.19
CA ASP A 265 3.39 -13.56 14.23
C ASP A 265 3.23 -14.18 12.82
N LEU A 266 2.47 -13.51 11.90
CA LEU A 266 2.23 -13.99 10.55
C LEU A 266 3.44 -13.85 9.61
N ILE A 267 4.21 -12.77 9.73
CA ILE A 267 5.33 -12.51 8.81
C ILE A 267 6.59 -13.23 9.24
N ARG A 268 6.78 -13.49 10.54
CA ARG A 268 7.95 -14.23 11.02
C ARG A 268 7.94 -15.72 10.70
N LEU A 269 6.82 -16.29 10.26
CA LEU A 269 6.67 -17.69 9.81
C LEU A 269 7.18 -18.77 10.76
N ASP A 270 7.67 -18.41 11.94
CA ASP A 270 8.25 -19.35 12.90
C ASP A 270 7.19 -20.31 13.49
N HIS A 271 5.91 -19.84 13.55
CA HIS A 271 4.77 -20.63 14.00
C HIS A 271 3.46 -20.21 13.31
N PRO A 272 3.27 -20.47 12.01
CA PRO A 272 2.11 -19.98 11.24
C PRO A 272 0.75 -20.44 11.80
N ALA A 273 0.71 -21.60 12.48
CA ALA A 273 -0.52 -22.08 13.11
C ALA A 273 -0.93 -21.24 14.34
N GLN A 274 0.01 -20.64 15.06
CA GLN A 274 -0.27 -19.79 16.23
C GLN A 274 -0.64 -18.36 15.82
N ALA A 275 -0.21 -17.94 14.65
CA ALA A 275 -0.46 -16.62 14.10
C ALA A 275 -1.85 -16.48 13.43
N HIS A 276 -2.60 -17.57 13.31
CA HIS A 276 -3.91 -17.52 12.68
C HIS A 276 -4.84 -16.55 13.45
N PRO A 277 -5.54 -15.60 12.78
CA PRO A 277 -6.37 -14.60 13.44
C PRO A 277 -7.41 -15.17 14.42
N SER A 278 -7.93 -16.39 14.16
CA SER A 278 -8.85 -17.07 15.08
C SER A 278 -8.16 -17.44 16.39
N VAL A 279 -6.89 -17.89 16.36
CA VAL A 279 -6.11 -18.21 17.57
C VAL A 279 -5.83 -16.95 18.37
N LEU A 280 -5.43 -15.87 17.71
CA LEU A 280 -5.24 -14.56 18.35
C LEU A 280 -6.52 -14.06 19.00
N LYS A 281 -7.67 -14.19 18.32
CA LYS A 281 -8.99 -13.87 18.86
C LYS A 281 -9.30 -14.70 20.11
N ASP A 282 -9.09 -16.01 20.05
CA ASP A 282 -9.39 -16.93 21.16
C ASP A 282 -8.51 -16.63 22.37
N SER A 283 -7.26 -16.25 22.19
CA SER A 283 -6.34 -15.88 23.29
C SER A 283 -6.81 -14.66 24.10
N ILE A 284 -7.69 -13.80 23.52
CA ILE A 284 -8.27 -12.62 24.17
C ILE A 284 -9.64 -12.94 24.80
N CYS A 285 -10.30 -14.02 24.38
CA CYS A 285 -11.66 -14.37 24.79
C CYS A 285 -11.66 -15.28 26.00
N SER A 286 -11.65 -14.72 27.22
CA SER A 286 -11.82 -15.52 28.43
C SER A 286 -13.22 -16.14 28.54
N PRO A 287 -13.37 -17.31 29.21
CA PRO A 287 -14.68 -17.94 29.42
C PRO A 287 -15.68 -17.00 30.13
N GLY A 288 -16.84 -16.77 29.53
CA GLY A 288 -17.88 -15.86 30.06
C GLY A 288 -17.52 -14.38 30.06
N GLY A 289 -16.38 -13.98 29.43
CA GLY A 289 -15.89 -12.61 29.44
C GLY A 289 -16.63 -11.68 28.48
N SER A 290 -16.36 -10.37 28.61
CA SER A 290 -16.95 -9.33 27.76
C SER A 290 -16.53 -9.45 26.28
N SER A 291 -15.29 -9.92 26.01
CA SER A 291 -14.80 -10.11 24.65
C SER A 291 -15.63 -11.15 23.87
N ILE A 292 -15.90 -12.30 24.48
CA ILE A 292 -16.69 -13.34 23.78
C ILE A 292 -18.15 -12.91 23.60
N ALA A 293 -18.72 -12.15 24.54
CA ALA A 293 -20.06 -11.58 24.39
C ALA A 293 -20.12 -10.58 23.22
N GLY A 294 -19.12 -9.73 23.07
CA GLY A 294 -19.00 -8.82 21.93
C GLY A 294 -18.82 -9.55 20.60
N ILE A 295 -17.96 -10.58 20.54
CA ILE A 295 -17.79 -11.43 19.36
C ILE A 295 -19.11 -12.10 18.97
N HIS A 296 -19.85 -12.65 19.93
CA HIS A 296 -21.17 -13.26 19.66
C HIS A 296 -22.14 -12.25 18.99
N ALA A 297 -22.17 -11.00 19.48
CA ALA A 297 -23.01 -9.97 18.89
C ALA A 297 -22.62 -9.64 17.44
N LEU A 298 -21.31 -9.58 17.14
CA LEU A 298 -20.80 -9.36 15.77
C LEU A 298 -21.12 -10.54 14.84
N GLU A 299 -20.95 -11.79 15.31
CA GLU A 299 -21.28 -12.98 14.54
C GLU A 299 -22.79 -13.05 14.24
N LYS A 300 -23.64 -12.75 15.22
CA LYS A 300 -25.10 -12.68 15.05
C LYS A 300 -25.51 -11.61 14.02
N ALA A 301 -24.76 -10.50 13.93
CA ALA A 301 -24.99 -9.46 12.94
C ALA A 301 -24.42 -9.79 11.53
N GLY A 302 -23.76 -10.93 11.34
CA GLY A 302 -23.27 -11.38 10.05
C GLY A 302 -22.01 -10.65 9.57
N VAL A 303 -21.17 -10.12 10.48
CA VAL A 303 -20.01 -9.31 10.13
C VAL A 303 -19.04 -10.01 9.18
N ARG A 304 -18.88 -11.34 9.28
CA ARG A 304 -18.01 -12.11 8.35
C ARG A 304 -18.52 -12.06 6.93
N CYS A 305 -19.80 -12.32 6.72
CA CYS A 305 -20.43 -12.26 5.40
C CYS A 305 -20.27 -10.86 4.81
N ALA A 306 -20.52 -9.81 5.61
CA ALA A 306 -20.39 -8.42 5.15
C ALA A 306 -18.99 -8.09 4.61
N PHE A 307 -17.91 -8.56 5.26
CA PHE A 307 -16.55 -8.38 4.77
C PHE A 307 -16.25 -9.20 3.52
N ILE A 308 -16.72 -10.45 3.45
CA ILE A 308 -16.56 -11.32 2.27
C ILE A 308 -17.24 -10.68 1.06
N ASP A 309 -18.50 -10.26 1.23
CA ASP A 309 -19.29 -9.61 0.17
C ASP A 309 -18.69 -8.28 -0.29
N ALA A 310 -18.12 -7.49 0.64
CA ALA A 310 -17.45 -6.25 0.30
C ALA A 310 -16.22 -6.48 -0.60
N ILE A 311 -15.41 -7.48 -0.30
CA ILE A 311 -14.23 -7.83 -1.11
C ILE A 311 -14.66 -8.35 -2.49
N GLU A 312 -15.70 -9.18 -2.55
CA GLU A 312 -16.26 -9.69 -3.81
C GLU A 312 -16.79 -8.54 -4.68
N ALA A 313 -17.58 -7.64 -4.11
CA ALA A 313 -18.10 -6.47 -4.81
C ALA A 313 -17.00 -5.56 -5.34
N ALA A 314 -15.94 -5.32 -4.57
CA ALA A 314 -14.81 -4.51 -4.99
C ALA A 314 -14.03 -5.17 -6.14
N LYS A 315 -13.80 -6.49 -6.08
CA LYS A 315 -13.17 -7.24 -7.17
C LYS A 315 -14.01 -7.17 -8.45
N LYS A 316 -15.33 -7.45 -8.34
CA LYS A 316 -16.26 -7.36 -9.48
C LYS A 316 -16.20 -5.98 -10.13
N ARG A 317 -16.19 -4.91 -9.33
CA ARG A 317 -16.08 -3.54 -9.87
C ARG A 317 -14.74 -3.28 -10.57
N SER A 318 -13.65 -3.83 -10.07
CA SER A 318 -12.33 -3.75 -10.73
C SER A 318 -12.32 -4.48 -12.07
N ASP A 319 -12.98 -5.64 -12.16
CA ASP A 319 -13.13 -6.39 -13.41
C ASP A 319 -13.97 -5.61 -14.45
N GLU A 320 -15.06 -4.98 -14.02
CA GLU A 320 -15.90 -4.12 -14.89
C GLU A 320 -15.09 -2.93 -15.43
N ILE A 321 -14.31 -2.24 -14.59
CA ILE A 321 -13.42 -1.14 -15.03
C ILE A 321 -12.41 -1.64 -16.06
N GLY A 322 -11.88 -2.85 -15.87
CA GLY A 322 -10.96 -3.47 -16.83
C GLY A 322 -11.60 -3.80 -18.17
N GLN A 323 -12.86 -4.20 -18.19
CA GLN A 323 -13.61 -4.42 -19.45
C GLN A 323 -13.79 -3.10 -20.22
N LEU A 324 -14.21 -2.03 -19.54
CA LEU A 324 -14.36 -0.71 -20.16
C LEU A 324 -13.03 -0.16 -20.72
N ALA A 325 -11.90 -0.52 -20.14
CA ALA A 325 -10.59 -0.10 -20.65
C ALA A 325 -10.13 -0.87 -21.90
N LYS A 326 -10.77 -2.00 -22.23
CA LYS A 326 -10.47 -2.80 -23.43
C LYS A 326 -11.20 -2.29 -24.67
N GLU A 327 -12.31 -1.58 -24.49
CA GLU A 327 -13.07 -0.91 -25.53
C GLU A 327 -12.36 0.36 -26.01
#